data_1716619942f4d11cad2199528f2ea988
#
_entry.id   1716619942f4d11cad2199528f2ea988
#
_cell.length_a   1.000
_cell.length_b   1.000
_cell.length_c   1.000
_cell.angle_alpha   90.00
_cell.angle_beta   90.00
_cell.angle_gamma   90.00
#
_symmetry.space_group_name_H-M   'P 1'
#
loop_
_entity.id
_entity.type
_entity.pdbx_description
1 polymer ?
#
loop_
_entity_poly.entity_id
_entity_poly.type
_entity_poly.pdbx_seq_one_letter_code
_entity_poly.pdbx_strand_id
1 'polypeptide(L)'
;MGTDHLTVALRNCTAGLYPLEAGVALLAGNGTFLRRGDFTNRFIEHGTSISDGATPMATIDWEAAITALQSGELPCSGGERRILQLSASLAGGIPVDLRDAVTGLDHDNTALLITAIRHATGKRPENSGHRWSH
;
A
#
# COMPACT_ATOMS: atom_id res chain seq x y z
N MET A 1 -14.10 -3.06 11.92
CA MET A 1 -14.30 -1.73 12.19
C MET A 1 -13.06 -0.95 12.01
N GLY A 2 -12.07 -1.18 12.81
CA GLY A 2 -10.86 -0.40 12.74
C GLY A 2 -10.19 -0.39 11.40
N THR A 3 -10.21 -1.51 10.69
CA THR A 3 -9.55 -1.61 9.39
C THR A 3 -10.18 -0.70 8.35
N ASP A 4 -11.50 -0.62 8.36
CA ASP A 4 -12.19 0.23 7.39
C ASP A 4 -11.92 1.70 7.64
N HIS A 5 -11.97 2.12 8.90
CA HIS A 5 -11.66 3.51 9.26
C HIS A 5 -10.22 3.85 8.92
N LEU A 6 -9.31 2.93 9.18
CA LEU A 6 -7.90 3.14 8.89
C LEU A 6 -7.67 3.27 7.39
N THR A 7 -8.28 2.40 6.60
CA THR A 7 -8.13 2.45 5.14
C THR A 7 -8.65 3.77 4.59
N VAL A 8 -9.79 4.24 5.09
CA VAL A 8 -10.33 5.53 4.66
C VAL A 8 -9.36 6.65 5.00
N ALA A 9 -8.82 6.65 6.22
CA ALA A 9 -7.88 7.69 6.63
C ALA A 9 -6.61 7.68 5.78
N LEU A 10 -6.09 6.50 5.47
CA LEU A 10 -4.92 6.38 4.60
C LEU A 10 -5.22 6.88 3.19
N ARG A 11 -6.38 6.56 2.66
CA ARG A 11 -6.78 7.03 1.34
C ARG A 11 -6.95 8.54 1.31
N ASN A 12 -7.51 9.11 2.36
CA ASN A 12 -7.67 10.56 2.43
C ASN A 12 -6.32 11.25 2.33
N CYS A 13 -5.31 10.69 2.98
CA CYS A 13 -3.99 11.29 3.02
C CYS A 13 -3.24 11.19 1.70
N THR A 14 -3.56 10.20 0.87
CA THR A 14 -2.85 9.97 -0.38
C THR A 14 -3.59 10.46 -1.60
N ALA A 15 -4.76 11.05 -1.43
CA ALA A 15 -5.65 11.38 -2.54
C ALA A 15 -4.94 12.25 -3.57
N GLY A 16 -4.99 11.83 -4.83
CA GLY A 16 -4.37 12.54 -5.94
C GLY A 16 -2.92 12.18 -6.21
N LEU A 17 -2.31 11.40 -5.33
CA LEU A 17 -0.92 10.99 -5.48
C LEU A 17 -0.91 9.51 -5.87
N TYR A 18 -0.99 9.24 -7.15
CA TYR A 18 -1.27 7.90 -7.65
C TYR A 18 -0.31 6.82 -7.15
N PRO A 19 1.01 7.02 -7.13
CA PRO A 19 1.88 5.97 -6.58
C PRO A 19 1.63 5.70 -5.10
N LEU A 20 1.38 6.75 -4.32
CA LEU A 20 1.02 6.58 -2.91
C LEU A 20 -0.30 5.84 -2.76
N GLU A 21 -1.29 6.23 -3.54
CA GLU A 21 -2.59 5.55 -3.53
C GLU A 21 -2.41 4.08 -3.88
N ALA A 22 -1.59 3.78 -4.87
CA ALA A 22 -1.37 2.42 -5.33
C ALA A 22 -0.73 1.56 -4.23
N GLY A 23 0.28 2.10 -3.55
CA GLY A 23 0.93 1.37 -2.47
C GLY A 23 0.00 1.08 -1.32
N VAL A 24 -0.79 2.08 -0.92
CA VAL A 24 -1.78 1.90 0.13
C VAL A 24 -2.84 0.88 -0.29
N ALA A 25 -3.33 0.97 -1.53
CA ALA A 25 -4.35 0.04 -2.01
C ALA A 25 -3.83 -1.40 -2.06
N LEU A 26 -2.57 -1.59 -2.45
CA LEU A 26 -1.97 -2.92 -2.47
C LEU A 26 -1.90 -3.50 -1.07
N LEU A 27 -1.42 -2.72 -0.11
CA LEU A 27 -1.32 -3.18 1.26
C LEU A 27 -2.70 -3.47 1.86
N ALA A 28 -3.66 -2.60 1.60
CA ALA A 28 -5.03 -2.77 2.09
C ALA A 28 -5.72 -3.96 1.43
N GLY A 29 -5.47 -4.18 0.15
CA GLY A 29 -6.05 -5.30 -0.58
C GLY A 29 -5.59 -6.66 -0.04
N ASN A 30 -4.31 -6.76 0.32
CA ASN A 30 -3.81 -7.95 0.99
C ASN A 30 -4.39 -8.05 2.41
N GLY A 31 -4.45 -6.94 3.12
CA GLY A 31 -5.17 -6.82 4.39
C GLY A 31 -4.42 -7.27 5.62
N THR A 32 -3.35 -8.02 5.49
CA THR A 32 -2.67 -8.61 6.63
C THR A 32 -2.14 -7.58 7.61
N PHE A 33 -1.35 -6.65 7.11
CA PHE A 33 -0.65 -5.71 7.99
C PHE A 33 -1.58 -4.70 8.62
N LEU A 34 -2.61 -4.27 7.92
CA LEU A 34 -3.53 -3.26 8.46
C LEU A 34 -4.44 -3.84 9.54
N ARG A 35 -4.47 -5.17 9.70
CA ARG A 35 -5.20 -5.81 10.79
C ARG A 35 -4.31 -6.18 11.96
N ARG A 36 -3.00 -5.94 11.85
CA ARG A 36 -2.05 -6.30 12.91
C ARG A 36 -1.75 -5.10 13.78
N GLY A 37 -1.97 -5.24 15.08
CA GLY A 37 -1.68 -4.17 16.03
C GLY A 37 -0.19 -3.83 16.09
N ASP A 38 0.67 -4.84 15.96
CA ASP A 38 2.10 -4.58 15.98
C ASP A 38 2.57 -3.74 14.79
N PHE A 39 1.83 -3.77 13.68
CA PHE A 39 2.14 -2.93 12.54
C PHE A 39 1.50 -1.56 12.68
N THR A 40 0.20 -1.52 12.98
CA THR A 40 -0.54 -0.26 12.99
C THR A 40 -0.10 0.66 14.12
N ASN A 41 0.29 0.09 15.26
CA ASN A 41 0.74 0.91 16.40
C ASN A 41 2.13 1.49 16.21
N ARG A 42 2.96 0.83 15.42
CA ARG A 42 4.35 1.26 15.25
C ARG A 42 4.57 2.13 14.03
N PHE A 43 3.85 1.86 12.94
CA PHE A 43 4.20 2.45 11.65
C PHE A 43 3.13 3.35 11.05
N ILE A 44 2.00 3.51 11.73
CA ILE A 44 0.93 4.36 11.22
C ILE A 44 0.66 5.49 12.19
N GLU A 45 0.68 6.71 11.66
CA GLU A 45 0.34 7.90 12.42
C GLU A 45 -1.02 8.41 11.99
N HIS A 46 -1.81 8.84 12.96
CA HIS A 46 -3.16 9.32 12.73
C HIS A 46 -3.24 10.82 13.02
N GLY A 47 -4.14 11.48 12.33
CA GLY A 47 -4.39 12.88 12.54
C GLY A 47 -5.65 13.30 11.83
N THR A 48 -5.78 14.59 11.62
CA THR A 48 -6.89 15.15 10.87
C THR A 48 -6.34 16.11 9.81
N SER A 49 -7.16 16.38 8.81
CA SER A 49 -6.77 17.30 7.75
C SER A 49 -6.53 18.70 8.32
N ILE A 50 -5.49 19.34 7.86
CA ILE A 50 -5.18 20.71 8.24
C ILE A 50 -6.28 21.66 7.75
N SER A 51 -6.87 21.36 6.59
CA SER A 51 -7.85 22.27 6.01
C SER A 51 -9.13 22.37 6.80
N ASP A 52 -9.62 21.27 7.37
CA ASP A 52 -10.90 21.31 8.08
C ASP A 52 -10.82 20.84 9.53
N GLY A 53 -9.69 20.28 9.95
CA GLY A 53 -9.50 19.81 11.32
C GLY A 53 -10.40 18.64 11.68
N ALA A 54 -11.06 18.02 10.70
CA ALA A 54 -12.06 16.99 10.96
C ALA A 54 -11.88 15.73 10.14
N THR A 55 -11.47 15.85 8.88
CA THR A 55 -11.31 14.68 8.00
C THR A 55 -10.21 13.77 8.53
N PRO A 56 -10.50 12.49 8.79
CA PRO A 56 -9.46 11.59 9.31
C PRO A 56 -8.35 11.38 8.30
N MET A 57 -7.13 11.42 8.78
CA MET A 57 -5.93 11.23 7.97
C MET A 57 -5.04 10.21 8.66
N ALA A 58 -4.30 9.43 7.87
CA ALA A 58 -3.30 8.52 8.42
C ALA A 58 -2.19 8.34 7.41
N THR A 59 -0.97 8.16 7.90
CA THR A 59 0.20 7.92 7.06
C THR A 59 0.95 6.71 7.56
N ILE A 60 1.64 6.05 6.64
CA ILE A 60 2.50 4.92 6.97
C ILE A 60 3.95 5.35 6.88
N ASP A 61 4.73 5.02 7.90
CA ASP A 61 6.18 5.22 7.87
C ASP A 61 6.79 4.03 7.13
N TRP A 62 6.87 4.14 5.82
CA TRP A 62 7.32 3.04 4.98
C TRP A 62 8.76 2.64 5.27
N GLU A 63 9.63 3.61 5.52
CA GLU A 63 11.03 3.30 5.79
C GLU A 63 11.20 2.53 7.09
N ALA A 64 10.50 2.95 8.13
CA ALA A 64 10.57 2.25 9.40
C ALA A 64 10.00 0.84 9.28
N ALA A 65 8.92 0.69 8.51
CA ALA A 65 8.31 -0.63 8.32
C ALA A 65 9.27 -1.58 7.60
N ILE A 66 9.92 -1.10 6.55
CA ILE A 66 10.87 -1.95 5.81
C ILE A 66 12.10 -2.27 6.66
N THR A 67 12.58 -1.31 7.44
CA THR A 67 13.69 -1.56 8.35
C THR A 67 13.34 -2.66 9.35
N ALA A 68 12.15 -2.59 9.93
CA ALA A 68 11.69 -3.61 10.87
C ALA A 68 11.54 -4.97 10.19
N LEU A 69 11.06 -4.98 8.95
CA LEU A 69 10.93 -6.22 8.19
C LEU A 69 12.30 -6.87 7.97
N GLN A 70 13.29 -6.08 7.59
CA GLN A 70 14.63 -6.58 7.30
C GLN A 70 15.36 -7.05 8.55
N SER A 71 15.08 -6.43 9.68
CA SER A 71 15.74 -6.78 10.94
C SER A 71 15.07 -7.95 11.67
N GLY A 72 13.98 -8.47 11.13
CA GLY A 72 13.28 -9.59 11.76
C GLY A 72 12.28 -9.18 12.83
N GLU A 73 12.04 -7.88 13.01
CA GLU A 73 11.11 -7.40 14.03
C GLU A 73 9.66 -7.48 13.60
N LEU A 74 9.41 -7.82 12.34
CA LEU A 74 8.05 -7.87 11.80
C LEU A 74 7.84 -9.24 11.16
N PRO A 75 7.59 -10.28 11.96
CA PRO A 75 7.44 -11.63 11.41
C PRO A 75 6.25 -11.73 10.47
N CYS A 76 6.44 -12.39 9.35
CA CYS A 76 5.37 -12.56 8.37
C CYS A 76 5.76 -13.66 7.38
N SER A 77 4.79 -14.11 6.61
CA SER A 77 5.04 -15.10 5.57
C SER A 77 5.81 -14.46 4.40
N GLY A 78 6.34 -15.30 3.52
CA GLY A 78 7.05 -14.81 2.34
C GLY A 78 6.17 -13.95 1.44
N GLY A 79 4.91 -14.35 1.27
CA GLY A 79 3.99 -13.57 0.45
C GLY A 79 3.66 -12.22 1.06
N GLU A 80 3.43 -12.20 2.36
CA GLU A 80 3.18 -10.96 3.08
C GLU A 80 4.38 -10.02 3.00
N ARG A 81 5.57 -10.57 3.19
CA ARG A 81 6.80 -9.80 3.10
C ARG A 81 6.92 -9.12 1.73
N ARG A 82 6.65 -9.86 0.68
CA ARG A 82 6.75 -9.32 -0.68
C ARG A 82 5.73 -8.22 -0.93
N ILE A 83 4.52 -8.39 -0.43
CA ILE A 83 3.49 -7.36 -0.57
C ILE A 83 3.90 -6.08 0.15
N LEU A 84 4.43 -6.18 1.35
CA LEU A 84 4.88 -4.99 2.06
C LEU A 84 6.03 -4.31 1.31
N GLN A 85 6.98 -5.08 0.80
CA GLN A 85 8.10 -4.53 0.03
C GLN A 85 7.62 -3.81 -1.23
N LEU A 86 6.69 -4.42 -1.95
CA LEU A 86 6.15 -3.82 -3.18
C LEU A 86 5.32 -2.57 -2.88
N SER A 87 4.53 -2.62 -1.82
CA SER A 87 3.73 -1.46 -1.40
C SER A 87 4.64 -0.29 -1.03
N ALA A 88 5.69 -0.56 -0.27
CA ALA A 88 6.63 0.48 0.14
C ALA A 88 7.39 1.05 -1.06
N SER A 89 7.68 0.22 -2.04
CA SER A 89 8.35 0.69 -3.24
C SER A 89 7.46 1.60 -4.07
N LEU A 90 6.19 1.22 -4.23
CA LEU A 90 5.25 2.07 -4.96
C LEU A 90 4.98 3.38 -4.23
N ALA A 91 4.75 3.31 -2.93
CA ALA A 91 4.33 4.48 -2.17
C ALA A 91 5.49 5.36 -1.74
N GLY A 92 6.60 4.74 -1.33
CA GLY A 92 7.71 5.48 -0.74
C GLY A 92 8.97 5.52 -1.59
N GLY A 93 8.97 4.86 -2.74
CA GLY A 93 10.17 4.82 -3.58
C GLY A 93 11.29 3.98 -3.00
N ILE A 94 11.00 3.12 -2.05
CA ILE A 94 12.03 2.29 -1.43
C ILE A 94 12.43 1.19 -2.41
N PRO A 95 13.72 1.01 -2.69
CA PRO A 95 14.16 0.01 -3.67
C PRO A 95 13.72 -1.40 -3.30
N VAL A 96 13.34 -2.16 -4.29
CA VAL A 96 12.99 -3.57 -4.14
C VAL A 96 13.57 -4.33 -5.31
N ASP A 97 14.03 -5.56 -5.04
CA ASP A 97 14.40 -6.46 -6.12
C ASP A 97 13.12 -7.02 -6.72
N LEU A 98 12.73 -6.46 -7.84
CA LEU A 98 11.45 -6.82 -8.47
C LEU A 98 11.37 -8.31 -8.80
N ARG A 99 12.46 -8.87 -9.32
CA ARG A 99 12.49 -10.28 -9.66
C ARG A 99 12.20 -11.16 -8.45
N ASP A 100 12.85 -10.87 -7.32
CA ASP A 100 12.63 -11.62 -6.10
C ASP A 100 11.21 -11.41 -5.58
N ALA A 101 10.75 -10.17 -5.62
CA ALA A 101 9.43 -9.85 -5.06
C ALA A 101 8.29 -10.50 -5.82
N VAL A 102 8.39 -10.61 -7.17
CA VAL A 102 7.26 -11.12 -7.93
C VAL A 102 7.27 -12.64 -8.09
N THR A 103 8.44 -13.29 -8.03
CA THR A 103 8.50 -14.72 -8.33
C THR A 103 7.83 -15.60 -7.29
N GLY A 104 7.60 -15.08 -6.09
CA GLY A 104 6.95 -15.86 -5.05
C GLY A 104 5.53 -15.46 -4.76
N LEU A 105 4.94 -14.59 -5.57
CA LEU A 105 3.57 -14.16 -5.31
C LEU A 105 2.57 -15.21 -5.76
N ASP A 106 1.53 -15.40 -4.96
CA ASP A 106 0.44 -16.27 -5.35
C ASP A 106 -0.49 -15.54 -6.33
N HIS A 107 -1.53 -16.25 -6.77
CA HIS A 107 -2.44 -15.72 -7.77
C HIS A 107 -3.14 -14.46 -7.32
N ASP A 108 -3.67 -14.45 -6.09
CA ASP A 108 -4.44 -13.31 -5.59
C ASP A 108 -3.55 -12.09 -5.40
N ASN A 109 -2.38 -12.26 -4.85
CA ASN A 109 -1.46 -11.15 -4.65
C ASN A 109 -0.92 -10.63 -5.98
N THR A 110 -0.75 -11.50 -6.96
CA THR A 110 -0.36 -11.06 -8.30
C THR A 110 -1.42 -10.15 -8.91
N ALA A 111 -2.69 -10.52 -8.77
CA ALA A 111 -3.77 -9.68 -9.28
C ALA A 111 -3.80 -8.32 -8.59
N LEU A 112 -3.59 -8.30 -7.28
CA LEU A 112 -3.52 -7.04 -6.54
C LEU A 112 -2.38 -6.16 -7.04
N LEU A 113 -1.22 -6.78 -7.29
CA LEU A 113 -0.06 -6.03 -7.75
C LEU A 113 -0.31 -5.43 -9.14
N ILE A 114 -0.90 -6.19 -10.04
CA ILE A 114 -1.20 -5.69 -11.39
C ILE A 114 -2.12 -4.47 -11.30
N THR A 115 -3.16 -4.57 -10.49
CA THR A 115 -4.08 -3.45 -10.28
C THR A 115 -3.35 -2.24 -9.72
N ALA A 116 -2.46 -2.46 -8.75
CA ALA A 116 -1.71 -1.37 -8.15
C ALA A 116 -0.78 -0.69 -9.16
N ILE A 117 -0.12 -1.47 -10.00
CA ILE A 117 0.77 -0.90 -11.00
C ILE A 117 -0.02 -0.02 -11.98
N ARG A 118 -1.18 -0.48 -12.44
CA ARG A 118 -2.02 0.33 -13.30
C ARG A 118 -2.44 1.62 -12.62
N HIS A 119 -2.82 1.52 -11.36
CA HIS A 119 -3.23 2.70 -10.61
C HIS A 119 -2.09 3.70 -10.48
N ALA A 120 -0.89 3.21 -10.23
CA ALA A 120 0.29 4.06 -10.03
C ALA A 120 0.59 4.90 -11.28
N THR A 121 0.24 4.40 -12.46
CA THR A 121 0.46 5.14 -13.70
C THR A 121 -0.60 6.19 -13.96
N GLY A 122 -1.63 6.26 -13.13
CA GLY A 122 -2.73 7.18 -13.32
C GLY A 122 -3.77 6.73 -14.33
N LYS A 123 -3.67 5.49 -14.82
CA LYS A 123 -4.62 4.98 -15.79
C LYS A 123 -5.76 4.27 -15.10
N ARG A 124 -6.96 4.48 -15.62
CA ARG A 124 -8.15 3.88 -15.06
C ARG A 124 -8.54 2.65 -15.85
N PRO A 125 -8.83 1.55 -15.17
CA PRO A 125 -9.16 0.31 -15.87
C PRO A 125 -10.37 0.43 -16.79
N GLU A 126 -11.38 1.14 -16.35
CA GLU A 126 -12.62 1.18 -17.12
C GLU A 126 -12.50 1.99 -18.39
N ASN A 127 -11.47 2.81 -18.51
CA ASN A 127 -11.32 3.61 -19.70
C ASN A 127 -10.69 2.87 -20.84
N SER A 128 -10.21 1.70 -20.56
CA SER A 128 -9.57 0.92 -21.58
C SER A 128 -10.49 0.64 -22.75
N GLY A 129 -11.74 0.71 -22.49
CA GLY A 129 -12.70 0.43 -23.54
C GLY A 129 -12.55 1.32 -24.71
N HIS A 130 -11.97 2.35 -24.64
CA HIS A 130 -11.89 3.09 -25.74
C HIS A 130 -10.65 3.41 -26.15
N ARG A 131 -10.34 3.22 -26.20
CA ARG A 131 -9.57 3.44 -26.80
C ARG A 131 -8.59 3.17 -27.05
N TRP A 132 -8.20 3.02 -27.52
CA TRP A 132 -7.32 2.82 -27.91
C TRP A 132 -6.89 3.18 -28.72
N SER A 133 -6.97 3.49 -29.03
CA SER A 133 -6.72 3.81 -29.86
C SER A 133 -5.78 4.15 -30.09
N HIS A 134 -5.33 4.30 -29.94
CA HIS A 134 -4.59 4.77 -30.34
C HIS A 134 -4.09 4.48 -30.71
#